data_58acc99468ddde6fc0172a0948052a34
#
_entry.id   58acc99468ddde6fc0172a0948052a34
#
_cell.length_a   1.000
_cell.length_b   1.000
_cell.length_c   1.000
_cell.angle_alpha   90.00
_cell.angle_beta   90.00
_cell.angle_gamma   90.00
#
_symmetry.space_group_name_H-M   'P 1'
#
loop_
_entity.id
_entity.type
_entity.pdbx_description
1 polymer ?
#
loop_
_entity_poly.entity_id
_entity_poly.type
_entity_poly.pdbx_seq_one_letter_code
_entity_poly.pdbx_strand_id
1 'polypeptide(L)'
;GLGDVYKRQFFICLFIFMMQFMWRYVDELIGKGLTLDVLAHFFYYAGLTLIPMSLPLAILLASLITFGNLGERFELLSMKAAGIPLIRILQPIIIFNILLCIGSFYFQNVTGPEAQKKFYTLIYSMKQKSPELEIPEGIFYSEIPGYNIFVEKKGKENGMLYGVMIYSTTDGYEDAQIVLADSAELKTTADEKHLMLTMYAGERFRNMQAQGNMM
;
A
#
# COMPACT_ATOMS: atom_id res chain seq x y z
N GLY A 1 12.76 -32.25 -8.75
CA GLY A 1 11.45 -32.90 -8.60
C GLY A 1 10.31 -31.88 -8.76
N LEU A 2 9.07 -32.40 -8.82
CA LEU A 2 7.87 -31.57 -9.02
C LEU A 2 7.80 -30.42 -7.99
N GLY A 3 8.08 -30.72 -6.73
CA GLY A 3 8.06 -29.73 -5.64
C GLY A 3 9.07 -28.59 -5.82
N ASP A 4 10.19 -28.83 -6.45
CA ASP A 4 11.21 -27.78 -6.68
C ASP A 4 10.76 -26.78 -7.75
N VAL A 5 10.00 -27.25 -8.76
CA VAL A 5 9.42 -26.38 -9.80
C VAL A 5 8.37 -25.45 -9.15
N TYR A 6 7.46 -26.00 -8.33
CA TYR A 6 6.45 -25.21 -7.63
C TYR A 6 7.08 -24.19 -6.68
N LYS A 7 8.08 -24.61 -5.91
CA LYS A 7 8.79 -23.73 -4.97
C LYS A 7 9.49 -22.58 -5.70
N ARG A 8 10.22 -22.88 -6.79
CA ARG A 8 10.90 -21.85 -7.58
C ARG A 8 9.90 -20.87 -8.18
N GLN A 9 8.82 -21.38 -8.77
CA GLN A 9 7.80 -20.56 -9.40
C GLN A 9 7.07 -19.66 -8.39
N PHE A 10 6.81 -20.19 -7.18
CA PHE A 10 6.21 -19.41 -6.10
C PHE A 10 7.08 -18.23 -5.69
N PHE A 11 8.38 -18.43 -5.50
CA PHE A 11 9.29 -17.32 -5.14
C PHE A 11 9.43 -16.29 -6.25
N ILE A 12 9.43 -16.71 -7.52
CA ILE A 12 9.45 -15.77 -8.65
C ILE A 12 8.18 -14.92 -8.66
N CYS A 13 7.01 -15.54 -8.55
CA CYS A 13 5.74 -14.81 -8.52
C CYS A 13 5.66 -13.87 -7.30
N LEU A 14 6.04 -14.35 -6.11
CA LEU A 14 6.07 -13.54 -4.90
C LEU A 14 7.00 -12.34 -5.04
N PHE A 15 8.18 -12.53 -5.64
CA PHE A 15 9.13 -11.44 -5.89
C PHE A 15 8.56 -10.39 -6.84
N ILE A 16 7.92 -10.81 -7.94
CA ILE A 16 7.28 -9.89 -8.90
C ILE A 16 6.18 -9.07 -8.20
N PHE A 17 5.30 -9.72 -7.44
CA PHE A 17 4.26 -9.03 -6.68
C PHE A 17 4.84 -8.11 -5.61
N MET A 18 5.92 -8.51 -4.95
CA MET A 18 6.61 -7.67 -3.96
C MET A 18 7.19 -6.40 -4.61
N MET A 19 7.80 -6.52 -5.80
CA MET A 19 8.31 -5.37 -6.54
C MET A 19 7.19 -4.41 -6.96
N GLN A 20 6.08 -4.95 -7.47
CA GLN A 20 4.89 -4.16 -7.81
C GLN A 20 4.29 -3.48 -6.57
N PHE A 21 4.27 -4.19 -5.46
CA PHE A 21 3.75 -3.68 -4.20
C PHE A 21 4.64 -2.58 -3.62
N MET A 22 5.96 -2.76 -3.65
CA MET A 22 6.94 -1.73 -3.28
C MET A 22 6.72 -0.43 -4.04
N TRP A 23 6.48 -0.53 -5.34
CA TRP A 23 6.25 0.63 -6.20
C TRP A 23 4.99 1.41 -5.79
N ARG A 24 3.98 0.72 -5.29
CA ARG A 24 2.74 1.32 -4.78
C ARG A 24 2.93 2.12 -3.49
N TYR A 25 3.86 1.71 -2.64
CA TYR A 25 4.10 2.31 -1.32
C TYR A 25 5.44 3.06 -1.25
N VAL A 26 5.98 3.42 -2.41
CA VAL A 26 7.27 4.12 -2.49
C VAL A 26 7.26 5.44 -1.73
N ASP A 27 6.15 6.19 -1.80
CA ASP A 27 5.97 7.48 -1.15
C ASP A 27 5.94 7.37 0.39
N GLU A 28 5.44 6.25 0.92
CA GLU A 28 5.46 5.98 2.36
C GLU A 28 6.82 5.48 2.85
N LEU A 29 7.65 4.96 1.96
CA LEU A 29 8.97 4.40 2.30
C LEU A 29 10.09 5.41 2.18
N ILE A 30 10.01 6.37 1.24
CA ILE A 30 11.06 7.34 0.95
C ILE A 30 10.81 8.62 1.74
N GLY A 31 11.87 9.20 2.28
CA GLY A 31 11.86 10.52 2.93
C GLY A 31 11.39 10.57 4.38
N LYS A 32 10.87 9.47 4.94
CA LYS A 32 10.32 9.45 6.31
C LYS A 32 11.32 9.01 7.40
N GLY A 33 12.61 8.87 7.06
CA GLY A 33 13.63 8.49 8.05
C GLY A 33 13.34 7.18 8.78
N LEU A 34 12.75 6.19 8.09
CA LEU A 34 12.35 4.92 8.67
C LEU A 34 13.57 4.11 9.10
N THR A 35 13.49 3.50 10.28
CA THR A 35 14.51 2.57 10.77
C THR A 35 14.48 1.27 9.97
N LEU A 36 15.63 0.60 9.85
CA LEU A 36 15.72 -0.71 9.17
C LEU A 36 14.78 -1.75 9.77
N ASP A 37 14.52 -1.68 11.06
CA ASP A 37 13.58 -2.57 11.76
C ASP A 37 12.15 -2.40 11.24
N VAL A 38 11.67 -1.17 11.13
CA VAL A 38 10.34 -0.85 10.58
C VAL A 38 10.23 -1.32 9.14
N LEU A 39 11.28 -1.11 8.35
CA LEU A 39 11.34 -1.55 6.96
C LEU A 39 11.29 -3.07 6.84
N ALA A 40 12.01 -3.80 7.69
CA ALA A 40 11.99 -5.26 7.72
C ALA A 40 10.59 -5.80 8.08
N HIS A 41 9.91 -5.22 9.08
CA HIS A 41 8.54 -5.56 9.42
C HIS A 41 7.56 -5.26 8.30
N PHE A 42 7.73 -4.13 7.60
CA PHE A 42 6.93 -3.79 6.43
C PHE A 42 7.03 -4.87 5.35
N PHE A 43 8.24 -5.25 4.95
CA PHE A 43 8.45 -6.29 3.94
C PHE A 43 7.94 -7.66 4.38
N TYR A 44 8.08 -8.00 5.65
CA TYR A 44 7.57 -9.25 6.20
C TYR A 44 6.04 -9.33 6.11
N TYR A 45 5.32 -8.33 6.61
CA TYR A 45 3.86 -8.32 6.56
C TYR A 45 3.31 -8.13 5.14
N ALA A 46 3.97 -7.34 4.31
CA ALA A 46 3.66 -7.23 2.88
C ALA A 46 3.77 -8.59 2.19
N GLY A 47 4.86 -9.32 2.43
CA GLY A 47 5.07 -10.67 1.89
C GLY A 47 3.95 -11.64 2.30
N LEU A 48 3.58 -11.66 3.58
CA LEU A 48 2.47 -12.49 4.07
C LEU A 48 1.14 -12.14 3.40
N THR A 49 0.88 -10.86 3.16
CA THR A 49 -0.35 -10.40 2.50
C THR A 49 -0.39 -10.78 1.02
N LEU A 50 0.77 -10.91 0.37
CA LEU A 50 0.87 -11.26 -1.06
C LEU A 50 0.84 -12.77 -1.33
N ILE A 51 1.04 -13.63 -0.33
CA ILE A 51 1.02 -15.09 -0.48
C ILE A 51 -0.26 -15.58 -1.16
N PRO A 52 -1.48 -15.19 -0.74
CA PRO A 52 -2.72 -15.66 -1.36
C PRO A 52 -2.86 -15.30 -2.84
N MET A 53 -2.28 -14.17 -3.27
CA MET A 53 -2.30 -13.75 -4.67
C MET A 53 -1.26 -14.49 -5.51
N SER A 54 -0.07 -14.74 -4.94
CA SER A 54 1.04 -15.39 -5.65
C SER A 54 0.83 -16.90 -5.83
N LEU A 55 0.15 -17.57 -4.89
CA LEU A 55 -0.07 -19.00 -4.91
C LEU A 55 -0.80 -19.51 -6.17
N PRO A 56 -1.98 -19.00 -6.56
CA PRO A 56 -2.69 -19.50 -7.74
C PRO A 56 -1.88 -19.33 -9.03
N LEU A 57 -1.21 -18.18 -9.17
CA LEU A 57 -0.38 -17.89 -10.34
C LEU A 57 0.84 -18.81 -10.39
N ALA A 58 1.49 -19.05 -9.26
CA ALA A 58 2.62 -19.95 -9.15
C ALA A 58 2.23 -21.40 -9.50
N ILE A 59 1.07 -21.84 -9.03
CA ILE A 59 0.53 -23.18 -9.34
C ILE A 59 0.27 -23.33 -10.85
N LEU A 60 -0.37 -22.32 -11.45
CA LEU A 60 -0.64 -22.31 -12.89
C LEU A 60 0.65 -22.42 -13.70
N LEU A 61 1.61 -21.53 -13.43
CA LEU A 61 2.88 -21.49 -14.16
C LEU A 61 3.71 -22.76 -13.94
N ALA A 62 3.77 -23.26 -12.71
CA ALA A 62 4.47 -24.49 -12.40
C ALA A 62 3.86 -25.70 -13.12
N SER A 63 2.53 -25.78 -13.19
CA SER A 63 1.82 -26.82 -13.91
C SER A 63 2.10 -26.75 -15.42
N LEU A 64 2.03 -25.55 -16.00
CA LEU A 64 2.35 -25.32 -17.42
C LEU A 64 3.78 -25.73 -17.77
N ILE A 65 4.76 -25.33 -16.94
CA ILE A 65 6.17 -25.69 -17.13
C ILE A 65 6.36 -27.21 -17.03
N THR A 66 5.72 -27.82 -16.03
CA THR A 66 5.85 -29.28 -15.83
C THR A 66 5.28 -30.05 -17.01
N PHE A 67 4.07 -29.73 -17.47
CA PHE A 67 3.46 -30.40 -18.62
C PHE A 67 4.14 -30.04 -19.93
N GLY A 68 4.61 -28.79 -20.08
CA GLY A 68 5.41 -28.38 -21.23
C GLY A 68 6.67 -29.22 -21.38
N ASN A 69 7.43 -29.39 -20.30
CA ASN A 69 8.64 -30.23 -20.28
C ASN A 69 8.33 -31.71 -20.53
N LEU A 70 7.24 -32.26 -19.97
CA LEU A 70 6.84 -33.64 -20.27
C LEU A 70 6.45 -33.83 -21.75
N GLY A 71 5.80 -32.81 -22.33
CA GLY A 71 5.44 -32.81 -23.75
C GLY A 71 6.66 -32.72 -24.64
N GLU A 72 7.57 -31.78 -24.39
CA GLU A 72 8.80 -31.55 -25.16
C GLU A 72 9.72 -32.76 -25.17
N ARG A 73 9.84 -33.49 -24.06
CA ARG A 73 10.64 -34.70 -23.90
C ARG A 73 9.94 -35.96 -24.41
N PHE A 74 8.75 -35.85 -25.00
CA PHE A 74 7.94 -36.98 -25.45
C PHE A 74 7.56 -37.96 -24.31
N GLU A 75 7.83 -37.64 -23.07
CA GLU A 75 7.50 -38.48 -21.90
C GLU A 75 6.00 -38.67 -21.77
N LEU A 76 5.21 -37.60 -21.96
CA LEU A 76 3.75 -37.65 -21.97
C LEU A 76 3.22 -38.55 -23.08
N LEU A 77 3.82 -38.48 -24.28
CA LEU A 77 3.43 -39.29 -25.42
C LEU A 77 3.73 -40.77 -25.17
N SER A 78 4.93 -41.10 -24.66
CA SER A 78 5.32 -42.47 -24.36
C SER A 78 4.45 -43.10 -23.24
N MET A 79 4.09 -42.34 -22.22
CA MET A 79 3.15 -42.82 -21.20
C MET A 79 1.75 -43.09 -21.78
N LYS A 80 1.26 -42.24 -22.67
CA LYS A 80 -0.02 -42.47 -23.37
C LYS A 80 0.04 -43.67 -24.31
N ALA A 81 1.15 -43.85 -25.07
CA ALA A 81 1.35 -45.01 -25.90
C ALA A 81 1.40 -46.33 -25.09
N ALA A 82 1.89 -46.29 -23.90
CA ALA A 82 1.85 -47.40 -22.94
C ALA A 82 0.45 -47.68 -22.32
N GLY A 83 -0.59 -46.95 -22.76
CA GLY A 83 -1.97 -47.14 -22.32
C GLY A 83 -2.28 -46.48 -20.95
N ILE A 84 -1.40 -45.65 -20.42
CA ILE A 84 -1.64 -44.96 -19.14
C ILE A 84 -2.65 -43.84 -19.34
N PRO A 85 -3.81 -43.85 -18.64
CA PRO A 85 -4.80 -42.78 -18.76
C PRO A 85 -4.28 -41.45 -18.21
N LEU A 86 -4.66 -40.34 -18.85
CA LEU A 86 -4.21 -38.99 -18.51
C LEU A 86 -4.47 -38.65 -17.02
N ILE A 87 -5.61 -39.09 -16.49
CA ILE A 87 -5.98 -38.83 -15.10
C ILE A 87 -4.96 -39.41 -14.10
N ARG A 88 -4.34 -40.56 -14.44
CA ARG A 88 -3.31 -41.18 -13.60
C ARG A 88 -2.00 -40.39 -13.64
N ILE A 89 -1.69 -39.77 -14.79
CA ILE A 89 -0.52 -38.90 -14.95
C ILE A 89 -0.71 -37.61 -14.16
N LEU A 90 -1.94 -37.08 -14.14
CA LEU A 90 -2.30 -35.86 -13.43
C LEU A 90 -2.47 -36.06 -11.90
N GLN A 91 -2.74 -37.27 -11.48
CA GLN A 91 -3.07 -37.59 -10.07
C GLN A 91 -2.12 -36.98 -9.03
N PRO A 92 -0.78 -37.09 -9.14
CA PRO A 92 0.13 -36.51 -8.15
C PRO A 92 0.03 -34.97 -8.08
N ILE A 93 -0.22 -34.31 -9.20
CA ILE A 93 -0.40 -32.85 -9.25
C ILE A 93 -1.72 -32.47 -8.63
N ILE A 94 -2.80 -33.20 -8.88
CA ILE A 94 -4.11 -32.96 -8.30
C ILE A 94 -4.06 -33.09 -6.76
N ILE A 95 -3.45 -34.18 -6.26
CA ILE A 95 -3.30 -34.40 -4.82
C ILE A 95 -2.51 -33.26 -4.17
N PHE A 96 -1.38 -32.88 -4.80
CA PHE A 96 -0.56 -31.78 -4.30
C PHE A 96 -1.33 -30.45 -4.25
N ASN A 97 -2.10 -30.15 -5.29
CA ASN A 97 -2.92 -28.93 -5.34
C ASN A 97 -4.05 -28.95 -4.30
N ILE A 98 -4.67 -30.09 -4.02
CA ILE A 98 -5.67 -30.21 -2.94
C ILE A 98 -5.03 -29.87 -1.59
N LEU A 99 -3.85 -30.41 -1.29
CA LEU A 99 -3.12 -30.09 -0.06
C LEU A 99 -2.77 -28.60 0.03
N LEU A 100 -2.34 -27.99 -1.07
CA LEU A 100 -2.09 -26.55 -1.14
C LEU A 100 -3.36 -25.73 -0.92
N CYS A 101 -4.51 -26.14 -1.47
CA CYS A 101 -5.80 -25.49 -1.24
C CYS A 101 -6.20 -25.50 0.23
N ILE A 102 -6.06 -26.63 0.90
CA ILE A 102 -6.35 -26.77 2.34
C ILE A 102 -5.42 -25.86 3.16
N GLY A 103 -4.12 -25.89 2.87
CA GLY A 103 -3.14 -25.03 3.52
C GLY A 103 -3.42 -23.54 3.30
N SER A 104 -3.76 -23.15 2.06
CA SER A 104 -4.10 -21.78 1.70
C SER A 104 -5.39 -21.33 2.38
N PHE A 105 -6.39 -22.19 2.48
CA PHE A 105 -7.63 -21.89 3.21
C PHE A 105 -7.36 -21.60 4.68
N TYR A 106 -6.58 -22.44 5.34
CA TYR A 106 -6.18 -22.20 6.74
C TYR A 106 -5.40 -20.89 6.89
N PHE A 107 -4.42 -20.66 6.01
CA PHE A 107 -3.61 -19.46 6.03
C PHE A 107 -4.46 -18.19 5.86
N GLN A 108 -5.39 -18.16 4.92
CA GLN A 108 -6.24 -16.99 4.65
C GLN A 108 -7.23 -16.71 5.80
N ASN A 109 -7.66 -17.72 6.54
CA ASN A 109 -8.61 -17.53 7.63
C ASN A 109 -7.96 -17.18 8.97
N VAL A 110 -6.71 -17.59 9.19
CA VAL A 110 -6.01 -17.42 10.47
C VAL A 110 -4.90 -16.38 10.35
N THR A 111 -3.91 -16.62 9.51
CA THR A 111 -2.71 -15.78 9.42
C THR A 111 -2.93 -14.53 8.58
N GLY A 112 -3.72 -14.65 7.52
CA GLY A 112 -3.97 -13.55 6.56
C GLY A 112 -4.57 -12.29 7.21
N PRO A 113 -5.69 -12.39 7.94
CA PRO A 113 -6.33 -11.24 8.58
C PRO A 113 -5.43 -10.56 9.62
N GLU A 114 -4.67 -11.35 10.37
CA GLU A 114 -3.73 -10.81 11.36
C GLU A 114 -2.56 -10.08 10.69
N ALA A 115 -2.00 -10.65 9.64
CA ALA A 115 -0.94 -10.03 8.86
C ALA A 115 -1.42 -8.72 8.20
N GLN A 116 -2.61 -8.70 7.61
CA GLN A 116 -3.22 -7.52 7.03
C GLN A 116 -3.44 -6.42 8.08
N LYS A 117 -3.99 -6.77 9.23
CA LYS A 117 -4.19 -5.81 10.33
C LYS A 117 -2.87 -5.15 10.74
N LYS A 118 -1.83 -5.95 10.98
CA LYS A 118 -0.50 -5.45 11.37
C LYS A 118 0.12 -4.61 10.25
N PHE A 119 -0.05 -5.01 9.00
CA PHE A 119 0.44 -4.28 7.84
C PHE A 119 -0.20 -2.89 7.74
N TYR A 120 -1.54 -2.78 7.81
CA TYR A 120 -2.23 -1.49 7.76
C TYR A 120 -1.94 -0.61 8.98
N THR A 121 -1.79 -1.20 10.16
CA THR A 121 -1.36 -0.45 11.36
C THR A 121 0.03 0.14 11.17
N LEU A 122 0.94 -0.61 10.53
CA LEU A 122 2.30 -0.13 10.25
C LEU A 122 2.27 1.03 9.26
N ILE A 123 1.54 0.92 8.14
CA ILE A 123 1.37 2.00 7.17
C ILE A 123 0.80 3.25 7.84
N TYR A 124 -0.23 3.09 8.66
CA TYR A 124 -0.83 4.21 9.38
C TYR A 124 0.18 4.91 10.30
N SER A 125 0.97 4.13 11.04
CA SER A 125 2.03 4.67 11.90
C SER A 125 3.13 5.39 11.10
N MET A 126 3.44 4.90 9.89
CA MET A 126 4.41 5.55 8.99
C MET A 126 3.87 6.87 8.44
N LYS A 127 2.58 6.94 8.13
CA LYS A 127 1.90 8.17 7.69
C LYS A 127 1.87 9.23 8.78
N GLN A 128 1.67 8.85 10.03
CA GLN A 128 1.66 9.77 11.15
C GLN A 128 3.04 10.37 11.49
N LYS A 129 4.13 9.72 11.10
CA LYS A 129 5.49 10.23 11.38
C LYS A 129 5.84 11.51 10.64
N SER A 130 5.29 11.73 9.47
CA SER A 130 5.61 12.89 8.63
C SER A 130 4.37 13.31 7.83
N PRO A 131 3.35 13.86 8.51
CA PRO A 131 2.10 14.28 7.85
C PRO A 131 2.33 15.39 6.82
N GLU A 132 3.38 16.19 6.96
CA GLU A 132 3.79 17.22 6.02
C GLU A 132 4.15 16.67 4.63
N LEU A 133 4.57 15.41 4.55
CA LEU A 133 4.91 14.76 3.27
C LEU A 133 3.68 14.32 2.49
N GLU A 134 2.53 14.21 3.10
CA GLU A 134 1.28 13.81 2.43
C GLU A 134 0.65 14.96 1.63
N ILE A 135 0.93 16.23 1.99
CA ILE A 135 0.39 17.38 1.27
C ILE A 135 1.15 17.54 -0.06
N PRO A 136 0.52 17.44 -1.23
CA PRO A 136 1.20 17.60 -2.51
C PRO A 136 1.63 19.07 -2.74
N GLU A 137 2.76 19.28 -3.44
CA GLU A 137 3.18 20.62 -3.87
C GLU A 137 2.35 21.12 -5.05
N GLY A 138 1.92 22.37 -5.02
CA GLY A 138 1.23 23.02 -6.12
C GLY A 138 -0.20 22.56 -6.39
N ILE A 139 -0.79 21.75 -5.50
CA ILE A 139 -2.14 21.21 -5.63
C ILE A 139 -2.90 21.42 -4.32
N PHE A 140 -4.22 21.67 -4.41
CA PHE A 140 -5.06 21.71 -3.22
C PHE A 140 -5.27 20.33 -2.63
N TYR A 141 -4.93 20.17 -1.35
CA TYR A 141 -5.14 18.98 -0.55
C TYR A 141 -6.44 19.13 0.26
N SER A 142 -7.43 18.29 -0.02
CA SER A 142 -8.80 18.38 0.52
C SER A 142 -9.19 17.16 1.38
N GLU A 143 -8.24 16.35 1.81
CA GLU A 143 -8.55 15.14 2.61
C GLU A 143 -8.91 15.45 4.07
N ILE A 144 -8.65 16.69 4.53
CA ILE A 144 -9.06 17.13 5.86
C ILE A 144 -10.46 17.74 5.76
N PRO A 145 -11.48 17.15 6.44
CA PRO A 145 -12.84 17.67 6.35
C PRO A 145 -12.94 19.15 6.73
N GLY A 146 -13.48 19.97 5.84
CA GLY A 146 -13.67 21.41 6.05
C GLY A 146 -12.46 22.28 5.80
N TYR A 147 -11.31 21.71 5.41
CA TYR A 147 -10.08 22.46 5.09
C TYR A 147 -9.52 22.05 3.75
N ASN A 148 -9.16 23.04 2.93
CA ASN A 148 -8.38 22.86 1.73
C ASN A 148 -7.04 23.55 1.92
N ILE A 149 -5.96 22.80 1.84
CA ILE A 149 -4.60 23.28 2.07
C ILE A 149 -3.86 23.30 0.74
N PHE A 150 -3.27 24.41 0.40
CA PHE A 150 -2.38 24.56 -0.75
C PHE A 150 -0.99 24.89 -0.24
N VAL A 151 0.03 24.25 -0.80
CA VAL A 151 1.43 24.48 -0.47
C VAL A 151 2.19 24.69 -1.77
N GLU A 152 2.89 25.82 -1.89
CA GLU A 152 3.67 26.12 -3.09
C GLU A 152 4.92 25.25 -3.19
N LYS A 153 5.67 25.12 -2.08
CA LYS A 153 6.91 24.34 -2.01
C LYS A 153 7.10 23.73 -0.63
N LYS A 154 7.77 22.57 -0.59
CA LYS A 154 8.19 21.91 0.65
C LYS A 154 9.70 22.02 0.86
N GLY A 155 10.11 22.28 2.08
CA GLY A 155 11.51 22.19 2.49
C GLY A 155 11.93 20.73 2.63
N LYS A 156 12.86 20.28 1.78
CA LYS A 156 13.31 18.87 1.73
C LYS A 156 13.99 18.36 3.00
N GLU A 157 14.55 19.25 3.82
CA GLU A 157 15.33 18.86 5.01
C GLU A 157 14.62 19.19 6.33
N ASN A 158 13.73 20.17 6.35
CA ASN A 158 13.20 20.77 7.60
C ASN A 158 11.71 20.51 7.84
N GLY A 159 10.99 19.80 6.93
CA GLY A 159 9.53 19.64 7.03
C GLY A 159 8.74 20.94 6.99
N MET A 160 9.37 22.04 6.57
CA MET A 160 8.73 23.35 6.44
C MET A 160 7.95 23.45 5.13
N LEU A 161 6.76 24.01 5.22
CA LEU A 161 5.90 24.29 4.09
C LEU A 161 6.00 25.77 3.75
N TYR A 162 6.18 26.12 2.48
CA TYR A 162 6.31 27.50 2.01
C TYR A 162 5.16 27.87 1.09
N GLY A 163 4.70 29.14 1.18
CA GLY A 163 3.58 29.62 0.39
C GLY A 163 2.29 28.88 0.70
N VAL A 164 1.93 28.82 1.99
CA VAL A 164 0.79 28.04 2.47
C VAL A 164 -0.48 28.87 2.39
N MET A 165 -1.51 28.32 1.73
CA MET A 165 -2.86 28.86 1.73
C MET A 165 -3.81 27.83 2.30
N ILE A 166 -4.59 28.22 3.30
CA ILE A 166 -5.62 27.38 3.90
C ILE A 166 -6.97 28.02 3.68
N TYR A 167 -7.84 27.30 3.03
CA TYR A 167 -9.23 27.68 2.85
C TYR A 167 -10.12 26.82 3.73
N SER A 168 -10.81 27.44 4.69
CA SER A 168 -11.74 26.77 5.61
C SER A 168 -13.18 27.04 5.20
N THR A 169 -13.96 25.95 5.07
CA THR A 169 -15.41 25.98 4.81
C THR A 169 -16.21 25.39 5.97
N THR A 170 -15.61 25.27 7.15
CA THR A 170 -16.22 24.59 8.30
C THR A 170 -17.53 25.25 8.75
N ASP A 171 -17.64 26.55 8.62
CA ASP A 171 -18.82 27.35 9.01
C ASP A 171 -19.78 27.67 7.83
N GLY A 172 -19.62 26.95 6.71
CA GLY A 172 -20.37 27.17 5.47
C GLY A 172 -19.65 28.10 4.49
N TYR A 173 -20.18 28.18 3.26
CA TYR A 173 -19.57 29.01 2.20
C TYR A 173 -19.68 30.52 2.47
N GLU A 174 -20.60 30.93 3.33
CA GLU A 174 -20.84 32.33 3.68
C GLU A 174 -19.79 32.87 4.67
N ASP A 175 -19.23 32.01 5.52
CA ASP A 175 -18.19 32.32 6.52
C ASP A 175 -16.81 31.75 6.14
N ALA A 176 -16.55 31.60 4.86
CA ALA A 176 -15.27 31.08 4.37
C ALA A 176 -14.10 31.93 4.87
N GLN A 177 -13.10 31.27 5.41
CA GLN A 177 -11.88 31.90 5.92
C GLN A 177 -10.69 31.46 5.08
N ILE A 178 -9.85 32.42 4.70
CA ILE A 178 -8.61 32.17 3.99
C ILE A 178 -7.46 32.61 4.91
N VAL A 179 -6.52 31.71 5.12
CA VAL A 179 -5.28 32.03 5.82
C VAL A 179 -4.13 31.86 4.85
N LEU A 180 -3.35 32.89 4.68
CA LEU A 180 -2.12 32.91 3.90
C LEU A 180 -0.94 32.97 4.86
N ALA A 181 0.06 32.14 4.66
CA ALA A 181 1.29 32.17 5.45
C ALA A 181 2.52 31.97 4.55
N ASP A 182 3.57 32.73 4.79
CA ASP A 182 4.83 32.60 4.07
C ASP A 182 5.47 31.24 4.32
N SER A 183 5.39 30.77 5.57
CA SER A 183 5.86 29.43 5.93
C SER A 183 5.01 28.84 7.04
N ALA A 184 4.93 27.52 7.08
CA ALA A 184 4.25 26.78 8.13
C ALA A 184 4.99 25.48 8.46
N GLU A 185 4.85 25.03 9.69
CA GLU A 185 5.34 23.74 10.16
C GLU A 185 4.16 22.89 10.62
N LEU A 186 4.06 21.68 10.07
CA LEU A 186 3.03 20.73 10.43
C LEU A 186 3.65 19.65 11.31
N LYS A 187 3.18 19.53 12.54
CA LYS A 187 3.64 18.51 13.50
C LYS A 187 2.45 17.75 14.08
N THR A 188 2.67 16.48 14.33
CA THR A 188 1.71 15.69 15.12
C THR A 188 1.90 16.04 16.61
N THR A 189 0.81 16.27 17.32
CA THR A 189 0.84 16.53 18.78
C THR A 189 1.37 15.30 19.54
N ALA A 190 1.94 15.51 20.73
CA ALA A 190 2.47 14.44 21.58
C ALA A 190 1.47 13.31 21.87
N ASP A 191 0.18 13.60 21.81
CA ASP A 191 -0.91 12.62 21.98
C ASP A 191 -1.21 11.81 20.70
N GLU A 192 -0.48 12.05 19.59
CA GLU A 192 -0.65 11.41 18.28
C GLU A 192 -2.08 11.48 17.68
N LYS A 193 -2.95 12.32 18.26
CA LYS A 193 -4.36 12.44 17.86
C LYS A 193 -4.70 13.71 17.08
N HIS A 194 -3.83 14.71 17.14
CA HIS A 194 -4.07 16.01 16.52
C HIS A 194 -2.87 16.45 15.68
N LEU A 195 -3.17 17.09 14.57
CA LEU A 195 -2.18 17.79 13.76
C LEU A 195 -2.13 19.25 14.20
N MET A 196 -0.95 19.71 14.55
CA MET A 196 -0.70 21.12 14.89
C MET A 196 0.05 21.78 13.72
N LEU A 197 -0.60 22.78 13.13
CA LEU A 197 0.00 23.60 12.11
C LEU A 197 0.42 24.93 12.73
N THR A 198 1.72 25.18 12.76
CA THR A 198 2.28 26.44 13.23
C THR A 198 2.62 27.30 12.01
N MET A 199 1.99 28.44 11.88
CA MET A 199 2.19 29.35 10.74
C MET A 199 3.09 30.52 11.17
N TYR A 200 4.00 30.91 10.27
CA TYR A 200 4.91 32.03 10.44
C TYR A 200 4.60 33.11 9.39
N ALA A 201 4.55 34.35 9.83
CA ALA A 201 4.26 35.51 8.98
C ALA A 201 3.00 35.31 8.11
N GLY A 202 1.83 35.14 8.78
CA GLY A 202 0.57 34.84 8.11
C GLY A 202 -0.46 35.93 8.27
N GLU A 203 -1.31 36.07 7.25
CA GLU A 203 -2.49 36.97 7.26
C GLU A 203 -3.76 36.11 7.17
N ARG A 204 -4.78 36.51 7.93
CA ARG A 204 -6.09 35.85 7.95
C ARG A 204 -7.15 36.76 7.36
N PHE A 205 -7.82 36.28 6.34
CA PHE A 205 -8.95 36.95 5.72
C PHE A 205 -10.23 36.20 6.07
N ARG A 206 -11.20 36.91 6.61
CA ARG A 206 -12.55 36.37 6.89
C ARG A 206 -13.55 37.18 6.07
N ASN A 207 -14.45 36.49 5.38
CA ASN A 207 -15.56 37.13 4.72
C ASN A 207 -16.55 37.62 5.80
N MET A 208 -16.56 38.90 6.10
CA MET A 208 -17.61 39.49 6.93
C MET A 208 -18.77 39.85 6.00
N GLN A 209 -19.81 39.05 5.96
CA GLN A 209 -21.09 39.55 5.47
C GLN A 209 -21.46 40.77 6.33
N ALA A 210 -21.59 41.90 5.67
CA ALA A 210 -22.10 43.08 6.29
C ALA A 210 -23.44 42.71 6.94
N GLN A 211 -23.53 42.83 8.27
CA GLN A 211 -24.82 42.87 8.98
C GLN A 211 -25.61 44.01 8.34
N GLY A 212 -26.44 43.63 7.37
CA GLY A 212 -27.37 44.54 6.74
C GLY A 212 -28.22 45.17 7.84
N ASN A 213 -28.01 46.45 8.03
CA ASN A 213 -28.84 47.33 8.76
C ASN A 213 -30.32 47.03 8.45
N MET A 214 -31.02 46.39 9.35
CA MET A 214 -32.48 46.53 9.44
C MET A 214 -32.77 47.88 10.11
N MET A 215 -33.04 48.87 9.32
CA MET A 215 -33.90 49.99 9.66
C MET A 215 -35.26 49.77 9.03
#